data_eb1e94b186b9b9ca56143d124dbb79b6
#
_entry.id   eb1e94b186b9b9ca56143d124dbb79b6
#
_cell.length_a   1.000
_cell.length_b   1.000
_cell.length_c   1.000
_cell.angle_alpha   90.00
_cell.angle_beta   90.00
_cell.angle_gamma   90.00
#
_symmetry.space_group_name_H-M   'P 1'
#
loop_
_entity.id
_entity.type
_entity.pdbx_description
1 polymer ?
#
loop_
_entity_poly.entity_id
_entity_poly.type
_entity_poly.pdbx_seq_one_letter_code
_entity_poly.pdbx_strand_id
1 'polypeptide(L)'
;QAIAQPPCGTQPPVRPGSFHPCQRAALMNTLATLGPIASDSYRAARIYIPEGEIILFSRIADVLAAYGEGRADLALIPVYNTREGEVKDYFRLVSKMDKGHWRDNVVLPINLSLGTSDDAVDGSAIATIVGRNSVFRQCDEYIERNYPEATLMAVHDIEAAMAAIRHEGRKGFGVIDSEELLLRHGFSLVAREVVSHNRTRFAVIGDTLGAATGFDATALMTRPLRDRVGLLADILGEFTRRGINILDLQSENDIKTQKLQIYVEVEGHQQDEQMQQALRNIEHGVIHEPGAVRILGSFPRVEMRVKQIRSFGFIGSGDMSKWFAERLNNEGYKTLITGRSTSLTPAEMIPRVDVVVVCVPISVTAATIRRYGPQLQNGQALIILAGESENTIAAALEATGEGVEVMFVHNLWGPQALTMKDKNVSVVRTPRSGAFASEFEAFLYKHGADICHDSAVRHDLLMGIGQKLPTTISVALAKTLRE
;
A
#
# COMPACT_ATOMS: atom_id res chain seq x y z
N GLN A 1 54.43 -32.59 15.58
CA GLN A 1 52.99 -32.88 15.62
C GLN A 1 52.25 -31.56 15.34
N ALA A 2 51.75 -31.44 14.11
CA ALA A 2 51.02 -30.26 13.63
C ALA A 2 49.58 -30.37 14.10
N ILE A 3 49.09 -29.36 14.83
CA ILE A 3 47.67 -29.19 15.18
C ILE A 3 47.00 -28.51 14.01
N ALA A 4 46.08 -29.21 13.36
CA ALA A 4 45.26 -28.71 12.29
C ALA A 4 44.31 -27.60 12.80
N GLN A 5 44.26 -26.46 12.09
CA GLN A 5 43.24 -25.41 12.29
C GLN A 5 41.87 -25.90 11.80
N PRO A 6 40.78 -25.60 12.51
CA PRO A 6 39.43 -25.90 12.02
C PRO A 6 39.05 -25.00 10.85
N PRO A 7 38.13 -25.45 9.96
CA PRO A 7 37.73 -24.69 8.77
C PRO A 7 36.95 -23.44 9.14
N CYS A 8 37.17 -22.41 8.34
CA CYS A 8 36.57 -21.10 8.36
C CYS A 8 35.06 -21.14 8.64
N GLY A 9 34.66 -20.47 9.71
CA GLY A 9 33.29 -20.37 10.13
C GLY A 9 32.44 -19.65 9.08
N THR A 10 31.30 -20.24 8.78
CA THR A 10 30.20 -19.60 8.07
C THR A 10 29.85 -18.31 8.78
N GLN A 11 30.00 -17.19 8.07
CA GLN A 11 29.46 -15.91 8.51
C GLN A 11 27.94 -16.06 8.71
N PRO A 12 27.38 -15.53 9.82
CA PRO A 12 25.93 -15.51 9.97
C PRO A 12 25.32 -14.68 8.83
N PRO A 13 24.09 -15.01 8.37
CA PRO A 13 23.44 -14.27 7.30
C PRO A 13 23.32 -12.82 7.73
N VAL A 14 23.81 -11.91 6.87
CA VAL A 14 23.68 -10.46 7.01
C VAL A 14 22.18 -10.17 7.08
N ARG A 15 21.71 -9.69 8.21
CA ARG A 15 20.32 -9.23 8.38
C ARG A 15 20.06 -8.14 7.33
N PRO A 16 18.96 -8.21 6.56
CA PRO A 16 18.56 -7.08 5.74
C PRO A 16 18.19 -5.93 6.69
N GLY A 17 19.07 -4.93 6.76
CA GLY A 17 18.80 -3.70 7.49
C GLY A 17 17.60 -2.99 6.88
N SER A 18 16.77 -2.39 7.72
CA SER A 18 15.72 -1.44 7.36
C SER A 18 16.33 -0.30 6.53
N PHE A 19 16.26 -0.43 5.21
CA PHE A 19 16.70 0.62 4.32
C PHE A 19 15.56 1.59 4.08
N HIS A 20 15.68 2.81 4.59
CA HIS A 20 14.95 3.95 4.02
C HIS A 20 15.20 4.00 2.50
N PRO A 21 14.18 4.30 1.66
CA PRO A 21 14.34 4.42 0.21
C PRO A 21 15.48 5.34 -0.21
N CYS A 22 15.81 6.35 0.60
CA CYS A 22 16.92 7.29 0.36
C CYS A 22 18.33 6.68 0.39
N GLN A 23 18.58 5.54 1.03
CA GLN A 23 19.96 5.00 1.11
C GLN A 23 20.36 4.11 -0.09
N ARG A 24 19.38 3.59 -0.86
CA ARG A 24 19.67 2.80 -2.07
C ARG A 24 19.81 3.61 -3.35
N ALA A 25 19.24 4.80 -3.40
CA ALA A 25 19.35 5.69 -4.55
C ALA A 25 20.73 6.34 -4.71
N ALA A 26 21.58 6.32 -3.69
CA ALA A 26 22.89 6.98 -3.68
C ALA A 26 23.94 6.40 -4.67
N LEU A 27 23.62 5.28 -5.35
CA LEU A 27 24.49 4.65 -6.35
C LEU A 27 23.92 4.75 -7.79
N MET A 28 22.72 5.30 -7.97
CA MET A 28 22.07 5.46 -9.27
C MET A 28 22.00 6.93 -9.62
N ASN A 29 22.70 7.36 -10.67
CA ASN A 29 22.91 8.75 -10.97
C ASN A 29 21.84 9.36 -11.88
N THR A 30 21.11 8.54 -12.65
CA THR A 30 20.18 9.03 -13.69
C THR A 30 18.81 8.39 -13.60
N LEU A 31 17.74 9.20 -13.74
CA LEU A 31 16.36 8.73 -13.74
C LEU A 31 15.57 9.40 -14.88
N ALA A 32 14.94 8.57 -15.73
CA ALA A 32 14.04 9.03 -16.77
C ALA A 32 12.61 9.15 -16.25
N THR A 33 11.93 10.26 -16.55
CA THR A 33 10.51 10.46 -16.20
C THR A 33 9.81 11.42 -17.16
N LEU A 34 8.50 11.66 -16.93
CA LEU A 34 7.71 12.62 -17.71
C LEU A 34 8.01 14.05 -17.28
N GLY A 35 8.14 14.95 -18.29
CA GLY A 35 8.22 16.39 -18.11
C GLY A 35 6.85 17.09 -18.11
N PRO A 36 6.86 18.40 -17.95
CA PRO A 36 7.99 19.33 -17.75
C PRO A 36 8.55 19.32 -16.31
N ILE A 37 9.53 20.20 -16.02
CA ILE A 37 10.16 20.33 -14.67
C ILE A 37 9.11 20.61 -13.56
N ALA A 38 8.02 21.31 -13.87
CA ALA A 38 6.94 21.57 -12.90
C ALA A 38 5.93 20.40 -12.77
N SER A 39 6.14 19.26 -13.46
CA SER A 39 5.21 18.14 -13.43
C SER A 39 5.30 17.35 -12.11
N ASP A 40 4.19 16.67 -11.77
CA ASP A 40 4.17 15.75 -10.63
C ASP A 40 5.15 14.60 -10.80
N SER A 41 5.39 14.15 -12.03
CA SER A 41 6.40 13.12 -12.34
C SER A 41 7.81 13.59 -12.00
N TYR A 42 8.16 14.85 -12.32
CA TYR A 42 9.44 15.43 -11.92
C TYR A 42 9.56 15.56 -10.41
N ARG A 43 8.51 16.02 -9.73
CA ARG A 43 8.47 16.12 -8.26
C ARG A 43 8.67 14.75 -7.61
N ALA A 44 7.98 13.71 -8.09
CA ALA A 44 8.13 12.34 -7.62
C ALA A 44 9.55 11.79 -7.86
N ALA A 45 10.13 12.06 -9.05
CA ALA A 45 11.50 11.69 -9.36
C ALA A 45 12.51 12.37 -8.43
N ARG A 46 12.32 13.67 -8.14
CA ARG A 46 13.18 14.43 -7.23
C ARG A 46 13.10 13.94 -5.78
N ILE A 47 11.94 13.44 -5.34
CA ILE A 47 11.78 12.77 -4.03
C ILE A 47 12.58 11.47 -4.01
N TYR A 48 12.55 10.69 -5.10
CA TYR A 48 13.21 9.39 -5.16
C TYR A 48 14.74 9.50 -5.27
N ILE A 49 15.25 10.43 -6.12
CA ILE A 49 16.68 10.73 -6.29
C ILE A 49 16.95 12.22 -6.07
N PRO A 50 17.07 12.69 -4.82
CA PRO A 50 17.18 14.12 -4.52
C PRO A 50 18.33 14.83 -5.23
N GLU A 51 19.49 14.19 -5.42
CA GLU A 51 20.69 14.75 -6.02
C GLU A 51 21.04 14.17 -7.40
N GLY A 52 20.28 13.16 -7.88
CA GLY A 52 20.52 12.52 -9.18
C GLY A 52 20.12 13.39 -10.36
N GLU A 53 20.58 13.02 -11.54
CA GLU A 53 20.15 13.62 -12.81
C GLU A 53 18.78 13.11 -13.22
N ILE A 54 17.86 14.01 -13.62
CA ILE A 54 16.52 13.66 -14.11
C ILE A 54 16.42 14.01 -15.59
N ILE A 55 16.15 12.99 -16.41
CA ILE A 55 15.97 13.11 -17.86
C ILE A 55 14.46 13.12 -18.16
N LEU A 56 13.99 14.17 -18.85
CA LEU A 56 12.56 14.41 -19.07
C LEU A 56 12.13 14.02 -20.50
N PHE A 57 10.97 13.36 -20.57
CA PHE A 57 10.33 12.93 -21.81
C PHE A 57 8.86 13.35 -21.86
N SER A 58 8.27 13.38 -23.04
CA SER A 58 6.85 13.72 -23.24
C SER A 58 5.91 12.51 -23.16
N ARG A 59 6.42 11.28 -23.32
CA ARG A 59 5.62 10.05 -23.35
C ARG A 59 6.25 8.95 -22.48
N ILE A 60 5.40 8.14 -21.84
CA ILE A 60 5.84 6.98 -21.05
C ILE A 60 6.69 6.01 -21.89
N ALA A 61 6.33 5.79 -23.17
CA ALA A 61 7.10 4.92 -24.05
C ALA A 61 8.56 5.38 -24.21
N ASP A 62 8.79 6.69 -24.30
CA ASP A 62 10.14 7.26 -24.44
C ASP A 62 10.93 7.19 -23.14
N VAL A 63 10.25 7.32 -21.97
CA VAL A 63 10.83 7.10 -20.63
C VAL A 63 11.35 5.66 -20.53
N LEU A 64 10.51 4.67 -20.88
CA LEU A 64 10.88 3.26 -20.80
C LEU A 64 11.94 2.88 -21.84
N ALA A 65 11.90 3.48 -23.04
CA ALA A 65 12.93 3.30 -24.06
C ALA A 65 14.29 3.83 -23.58
N ALA A 66 14.34 5.00 -22.94
CA ALA A 66 15.56 5.58 -22.39
C ALA A 66 16.21 4.67 -21.34
N TYR A 67 15.40 4.06 -20.47
CA TYR A 67 15.86 3.06 -19.52
C TYR A 67 16.35 1.78 -20.26
N GLY A 68 15.55 1.26 -21.18
CA GLY A 68 15.88 0.05 -21.96
C GLY A 68 17.20 0.16 -22.74
N GLU A 69 17.49 1.33 -23.30
CA GLU A 69 18.71 1.67 -24.03
C GLU A 69 19.92 2.00 -23.12
N GLY A 70 19.72 2.05 -21.79
CA GLY A 70 20.78 2.37 -20.84
C GLY A 70 21.15 3.86 -20.77
N ARG A 71 20.26 4.75 -21.25
CA ARG A 71 20.42 6.21 -21.12
C ARG A 71 20.03 6.73 -19.73
N ALA A 72 19.34 5.90 -18.96
CA ALA A 72 19.00 6.15 -17.56
C ALA A 72 19.10 4.86 -16.76
N ASP A 73 19.52 4.93 -15.49
CA ASP A 73 19.63 3.81 -14.57
C ASP A 73 18.25 3.37 -14.05
N LEU A 74 17.33 4.31 -14.00
CA LEU A 74 15.96 4.12 -13.50
C LEU A 74 14.95 4.78 -14.45
N ALA A 75 13.72 4.22 -14.45
CA ALA A 75 12.56 4.89 -15.01
C ALA A 75 11.49 5.09 -13.92
N LEU A 76 10.84 6.26 -13.92
CA LEU A 76 9.72 6.54 -13.05
C LEU A 76 8.52 6.96 -13.90
N ILE A 77 7.41 6.23 -13.78
CA ILE A 77 6.19 6.47 -14.55
C ILE A 77 4.96 6.51 -13.63
N PRO A 78 3.98 7.38 -13.90
CA PRO A 78 2.70 7.34 -13.21
C PRO A 78 1.93 6.08 -13.59
N VAL A 79 1.32 5.41 -12.62
CA VAL A 79 0.55 4.16 -12.85
C VAL A 79 -0.88 4.24 -12.36
N TYR A 80 -1.15 5.03 -11.33
CA TYR A 80 -2.48 5.15 -10.75
C TYR A 80 -2.68 6.52 -10.09
N ASN A 81 -3.89 7.07 -10.20
CA ASN A 81 -4.32 8.25 -9.46
C ASN A 81 -5.66 7.97 -8.78
N THR A 82 -5.83 8.41 -7.53
CA THR A 82 -7.04 8.12 -6.74
C THR A 82 -8.31 8.75 -7.29
N ARG A 83 -8.22 9.73 -8.20
CA ARG A 83 -9.36 10.42 -8.81
C ARG A 83 -9.62 10.03 -10.27
N GLU A 84 -8.55 9.73 -11.01
CA GLU A 84 -8.65 9.33 -12.41
C GLU A 84 -8.67 7.80 -12.60
N GLY A 85 -8.24 7.06 -11.57
CA GLY A 85 -7.98 5.63 -11.71
C GLY A 85 -6.61 5.37 -12.34
N GLU A 86 -6.53 4.32 -13.13
CA GLU A 86 -5.28 3.91 -13.74
C GLU A 86 -4.84 4.81 -14.88
N VAL A 87 -3.53 5.01 -14.96
CA VAL A 87 -2.91 5.68 -16.09
C VAL A 87 -2.97 4.73 -17.29
N LYS A 88 -3.59 5.20 -18.35
CA LYS A 88 -3.84 4.40 -19.56
C LYS A 88 -2.57 3.72 -20.08
N ASP A 89 -2.66 2.42 -20.36
CA ASP A 89 -1.67 1.60 -21.07
C ASP A 89 -0.32 1.38 -20.35
N TYR A 90 -0.14 1.80 -19.07
CA TYR A 90 1.15 1.65 -18.41
C TYR A 90 1.60 0.17 -18.35
N PHE A 91 0.69 -0.72 -17.98
CA PHE A 91 0.99 -2.16 -17.85
C PHE A 91 1.37 -2.80 -19.17
N ARG A 92 0.73 -2.38 -20.28
CA ARG A 92 1.07 -2.83 -21.63
C ARG A 92 2.47 -2.38 -22.04
N LEU A 93 2.87 -1.17 -21.66
CA LEU A 93 4.21 -0.65 -21.95
C LEU A 93 5.26 -1.37 -21.10
N VAL A 94 5.04 -1.50 -19.79
CA VAL A 94 5.94 -2.22 -18.88
C VAL A 94 6.07 -3.69 -19.29
N SER A 95 4.98 -4.32 -19.73
CA SER A 95 5.00 -5.71 -20.18
C SER A 95 5.77 -5.96 -21.48
N LYS A 96 6.11 -4.92 -22.25
CA LYS A 96 6.91 -5.00 -23.47
C LYS A 96 8.40 -4.77 -23.26
N MET A 97 8.81 -4.36 -22.06
CA MET A 97 10.22 -4.14 -21.76
C MET A 97 10.97 -5.47 -21.77
N ASP A 98 12.16 -5.49 -22.36
CA ASP A 98 13.01 -6.69 -22.42
C ASP A 98 13.76 -6.92 -21.10
N LYS A 99 14.02 -5.86 -20.33
CA LYS A 99 14.73 -5.89 -19.04
C LYS A 99 14.07 -4.98 -18.00
N GLY A 100 14.45 -5.16 -16.76
CA GLY A 100 14.01 -4.34 -15.64
C GLY A 100 12.79 -4.89 -14.93
N HIS A 101 12.63 -4.44 -13.69
CA HIS A 101 11.55 -4.81 -12.79
C HIS A 101 10.93 -3.57 -12.18
N TRP A 102 9.63 -3.57 -12.02
CA TRP A 102 8.96 -2.64 -11.11
C TRP A 102 9.39 -3.01 -9.68
N ARG A 103 10.22 -2.17 -9.10
CA ARG A 103 10.96 -2.47 -7.86
C ARG A 103 10.51 -1.66 -6.66
N ASP A 104 9.86 -0.53 -6.89
CA ASP A 104 9.49 0.40 -5.83
C ASP A 104 8.35 1.31 -6.27
N ASN A 105 7.76 2.04 -5.32
CA ASN A 105 6.70 3.00 -5.55
C ASN A 105 7.04 4.36 -4.91
N VAL A 106 6.64 5.44 -5.60
CA VAL A 106 6.54 6.78 -5.02
C VAL A 106 5.09 7.20 -5.01
N VAL A 107 4.57 7.68 -3.87
CA VAL A 107 3.23 8.25 -3.78
C VAL A 107 3.34 9.74 -3.52
N LEU A 108 2.76 10.52 -4.42
CA LEU A 108 2.74 11.97 -4.34
C LEU A 108 1.31 12.47 -4.05
N PRO A 109 1.08 13.19 -2.95
CA PRO A 109 -0.15 13.96 -2.77
C PRO A 109 -0.23 15.08 -3.81
N ILE A 110 -1.39 15.20 -4.46
CA ILE A 110 -1.68 16.21 -5.48
C ILE A 110 -2.68 17.20 -4.90
N ASN A 111 -2.21 18.38 -4.54
CA ASN A 111 -3.04 19.43 -3.97
C ASN A 111 -3.34 20.44 -5.07
N LEU A 112 -4.59 20.50 -5.51
CA LEU A 112 -5.07 21.40 -6.54
C LEU A 112 -5.87 22.54 -5.91
N SER A 113 -5.62 23.76 -6.36
CA SER A 113 -6.29 24.98 -5.93
C SER A 113 -6.81 25.74 -7.13
N LEU A 114 -7.88 26.50 -6.95
CA LEU A 114 -8.42 27.41 -7.97
C LEU A 114 -7.92 28.82 -7.66
N GLY A 115 -7.32 29.47 -8.65
CA GLY A 115 -6.88 30.85 -8.57
C GLY A 115 -7.43 31.70 -9.72
N THR A 116 -7.50 33.03 -9.52
CA THR A 116 -7.84 34.00 -10.54
C THR A 116 -6.85 35.16 -10.57
N SER A 117 -6.70 35.81 -11.72
CA SER A 117 -5.94 37.06 -11.85
C SER A 117 -6.79 38.29 -11.61
N ASP A 118 -8.10 38.13 -11.39
CA ASP A 118 -9.03 39.23 -11.15
C ASP A 118 -8.90 39.74 -9.72
N ASP A 119 -9.17 41.03 -9.51
CA ASP A 119 -9.16 41.65 -8.18
C ASP A 119 -10.32 41.16 -7.30
N ALA A 120 -11.37 40.57 -7.88
CA ALA A 120 -12.49 39.97 -7.17
C ALA A 120 -12.19 38.51 -6.80
N VAL A 121 -11.86 38.26 -5.55
CA VAL A 121 -11.42 36.96 -5.02
C VAL A 121 -12.59 35.99 -4.75
N ASP A 122 -13.83 36.39 -4.93
CA ASP A 122 -15.02 35.58 -4.60
C ASP A 122 -15.33 34.45 -5.59
N GLY A 123 -14.65 34.44 -6.74
CA GLY A 123 -14.82 33.42 -7.78
C GLY A 123 -16.15 33.48 -8.55
N SER A 124 -17.09 34.36 -8.16
CA SER A 124 -18.43 34.48 -8.80
C SER A 124 -18.38 34.92 -10.25
N ALA A 125 -17.30 35.59 -10.67
CA ALA A 125 -17.09 36.09 -12.02
C ALA A 125 -16.38 35.12 -12.96
N ILE A 126 -16.02 33.89 -12.50
CA ILE A 126 -15.26 32.91 -13.31
C ILE A 126 -16.21 32.29 -14.35
N ALA A 127 -16.00 32.65 -15.61
CA ALA A 127 -16.73 32.10 -16.76
C ALA A 127 -15.90 31.06 -17.55
N THR A 128 -14.59 31.08 -17.41
CA THR A 128 -13.69 30.12 -18.07
C THR A 128 -12.69 29.57 -17.06
N ILE A 129 -12.57 28.23 -16.98
CA ILE A 129 -11.57 27.56 -16.15
C ILE A 129 -10.51 26.97 -17.06
N VAL A 130 -9.25 27.33 -16.82
CA VAL A 130 -8.07 26.87 -17.55
C VAL A 130 -7.33 25.82 -16.72
N GLY A 131 -6.94 24.72 -17.34
CA GLY A 131 -6.21 23.64 -16.67
C GLY A 131 -5.70 22.61 -17.67
N ARG A 132 -4.93 21.65 -17.19
CA ARG A 132 -4.55 20.47 -17.98
C ARG A 132 -5.70 19.46 -18.00
N ASN A 133 -5.80 18.66 -19.07
CA ASN A 133 -6.84 17.63 -19.18
C ASN A 133 -6.90 16.67 -17.95
N SER A 134 -5.74 16.31 -17.39
CA SER A 134 -5.68 15.50 -16.18
C SER A 134 -6.29 16.21 -14.97
N VAL A 135 -6.03 17.51 -14.82
CA VAL A 135 -6.59 18.31 -13.74
C VAL A 135 -8.12 18.38 -13.84
N PHE A 136 -8.68 18.52 -15.02
CA PHE A 136 -10.15 18.54 -15.20
C PHE A 136 -10.78 17.20 -14.80
N ARG A 137 -10.17 16.08 -15.18
CA ARG A 137 -10.66 14.75 -14.76
C ARG A 137 -10.59 14.53 -13.24
N GLN A 138 -9.59 15.13 -12.58
CA GLN A 138 -9.47 15.05 -11.13
C GLN A 138 -10.45 15.96 -10.39
N CYS A 139 -10.85 17.07 -11.01
CA CYS A 139 -11.67 18.13 -10.42
C CYS A 139 -13.11 18.16 -10.93
N ASP A 140 -13.57 17.19 -11.72
CA ASP A 140 -14.88 17.18 -12.37
C ASP A 140 -16.04 17.44 -11.39
N GLU A 141 -16.10 16.69 -10.29
CA GLU A 141 -17.13 16.87 -9.25
C GLU A 141 -17.12 18.29 -8.63
N TYR A 142 -15.93 18.86 -8.44
CA TYR A 142 -15.82 20.22 -7.90
C TYR A 142 -16.29 21.27 -8.90
N ILE A 143 -15.88 21.10 -10.16
CA ILE A 143 -16.25 22.03 -11.25
C ILE A 143 -17.74 21.96 -11.51
N GLU A 144 -18.32 20.77 -11.66
CA GLU A 144 -19.77 20.60 -11.87
C GLU A 144 -20.61 21.18 -10.74
N ARG A 145 -20.17 21.08 -9.50
CA ARG A 145 -20.89 21.59 -8.34
C ARG A 145 -20.82 23.11 -8.21
N ASN A 146 -19.65 23.72 -8.46
CA ASN A 146 -19.39 25.12 -8.13
C ASN A 146 -19.39 26.03 -9.37
N TYR A 147 -19.14 25.49 -10.56
CA TYR A 147 -18.99 26.24 -11.82
C TYR A 147 -19.62 25.49 -13.00
N PRO A 148 -20.90 25.05 -12.90
CA PRO A 148 -21.56 24.22 -13.93
C PRO A 148 -21.63 24.89 -15.31
N GLU A 149 -21.63 26.22 -15.37
CA GLU A 149 -21.73 26.99 -16.60
C GLU A 149 -20.36 27.45 -17.16
N ALA A 150 -19.27 27.14 -16.44
CA ALA A 150 -17.96 27.59 -16.88
C ALA A 150 -17.44 26.79 -18.10
N THR A 151 -16.86 27.52 -19.04
CA THR A 151 -16.17 26.91 -20.18
C THR A 151 -14.83 26.34 -19.73
N LEU A 152 -14.57 25.07 -20.04
CA LEU A 152 -13.30 24.43 -19.72
C LEU A 152 -12.31 24.59 -20.87
N MET A 153 -11.18 25.24 -20.61
CA MET A 153 -10.11 25.44 -21.57
C MET A 153 -8.91 24.56 -21.22
N ALA A 154 -8.77 23.44 -21.92
CA ALA A 154 -7.63 22.57 -21.75
C ALA A 154 -6.36 23.12 -22.41
N VAL A 155 -5.26 23.17 -21.67
CA VAL A 155 -3.97 23.64 -22.16
C VAL A 155 -2.88 22.61 -21.88
N HIS A 156 -1.86 22.59 -22.73
CA HIS A 156 -0.70 21.71 -22.53
C HIS A 156 0.34 22.39 -21.62
N ASP A 157 0.62 23.67 -21.90
CA ASP A 157 1.52 24.52 -21.13
C ASP A 157 0.72 25.49 -20.27
N ILE A 158 0.57 25.13 -19.01
CA ILE A 158 -0.21 25.93 -18.06
C ILE A 158 0.50 27.23 -17.66
N GLU A 159 1.83 27.23 -17.61
CA GLU A 159 2.60 28.43 -17.25
C GLU A 159 2.49 29.48 -18.35
N ALA A 160 2.61 29.07 -19.62
CA ALA A 160 2.40 29.98 -20.75
C ALA A 160 0.95 30.52 -20.78
N ALA A 161 -0.03 29.70 -20.46
CA ALA A 161 -1.43 30.14 -20.41
C ALA A 161 -1.65 31.15 -19.28
N MET A 162 -1.11 30.93 -18.09
CA MET A 162 -1.18 31.88 -16.97
C MET A 162 -0.52 33.22 -17.31
N ALA A 163 0.67 33.17 -17.93
CA ALA A 163 1.38 34.36 -18.37
C ALA A 163 0.54 35.17 -19.38
N ALA A 164 -0.07 34.50 -20.35
CA ALA A 164 -0.94 35.15 -21.35
C ALA A 164 -2.20 35.80 -20.70
N ILE A 165 -2.89 35.09 -19.80
CA ILE A 165 -4.06 35.64 -19.07
C ILE A 165 -3.70 36.94 -18.35
N ARG A 166 -2.58 36.96 -17.64
CA ARG A 166 -2.14 38.15 -16.92
C ARG A 166 -1.70 39.28 -17.86
N HIS A 167 -0.87 38.98 -18.88
CA HIS A 167 -0.36 39.96 -19.81
C HIS A 167 -1.50 40.65 -20.59
N GLU A 168 -2.52 39.87 -20.95
CA GLU A 168 -3.67 40.39 -21.69
C GLU A 168 -4.79 41.00 -20.81
N GLY A 169 -4.62 40.90 -19.45
CA GLY A 169 -5.60 41.39 -18.49
C GLY A 169 -6.98 40.77 -18.66
N ARG A 170 -7.03 39.46 -19.03
CA ARG A 170 -8.28 38.73 -19.25
C ARG A 170 -9.03 38.58 -17.96
N LYS A 171 -10.29 39.01 -17.93
CA LYS A 171 -11.20 38.87 -16.78
C LYS A 171 -12.09 37.65 -16.93
N GLY A 172 -12.56 37.12 -15.78
CA GLY A 172 -13.44 35.95 -15.74
C GLY A 172 -12.71 34.61 -15.98
N PHE A 173 -11.39 34.59 -15.84
CA PHE A 173 -10.59 33.38 -15.97
C PHE A 173 -10.18 32.84 -14.59
N GLY A 174 -10.51 31.56 -14.33
CA GLY A 174 -9.96 30.77 -13.24
C GLY A 174 -8.91 29.80 -13.78
N VAL A 175 -7.90 29.49 -12.98
CA VAL A 175 -6.88 28.48 -13.28
C VAL A 175 -6.84 27.46 -12.16
N ILE A 176 -6.88 26.15 -12.48
CA ILE A 176 -6.70 25.10 -11.49
C ILE A 176 -5.32 24.47 -11.67
N ASP A 177 -4.48 24.64 -10.63
CA ASP A 177 -3.17 23.98 -10.50
C ASP A 177 -2.71 23.98 -9.04
N SER A 178 -1.44 23.64 -8.78
CA SER A 178 -0.87 23.71 -7.43
C SER A 178 -0.88 25.15 -6.88
N GLU A 179 -1.13 25.30 -5.58
CA GLU A 179 -1.09 26.61 -4.92
C GLU A 179 0.20 27.36 -5.17
N GLU A 180 1.34 26.63 -5.10
CA GLU A 180 2.66 27.22 -5.35
C GLU A 180 2.78 27.84 -6.74
N LEU A 181 2.30 27.13 -7.78
CA LEU A 181 2.38 27.60 -9.15
C LEU A 181 1.46 28.82 -9.37
N LEU A 182 0.25 28.78 -8.85
CA LEU A 182 -0.70 29.89 -8.93
C LEU A 182 -0.13 31.16 -8.31
N LEU A 183 0.40 31.06 -7.08
CA LEU A 183 0.99 32.20 -6.37
C LEU A 183 2.24 32.73 -7.06
N ARG A 184 3.11 31.84 -7.59
CA ARG A 184 4.30 32.22 -8.35
C ARG A 184 3.95 33.06 -9.57
N HIS A 185 2.87 32.73 -10.25
CA HIS A 185 2.36 33.47 -11.41
C HIS A 185 1.45 34.65 -11.02
N GLY A 186 1.32 34.97 -9.72
CA GLY A 186 0.58 36.12 -9.21
C GLY A 186 -0.95 36.01 -9.33
N PHE A 187 -1.48 34.76 -9.26
CA PHE A 187 -2.91 34.52 -9.14
C PHE A 187 -3.31 34.56 -7.67
N SER A 188 -4.46 35.16 -7.38
CA SER A 188 -5.09 35.13 -6.05
C SER A 188 -5.90 33.84 -5.91
N LEU A 189 -5.79 33.19 -4.74
CA LEU A 189 -6.50 31.95 -4.50
C LEU A 189 -7.98 32.20 -4.21
N VAL A 190 -8.86 31.55 -4.98
CA VAL A 190 -10.30 31.51 -4.79
C VAL A 190 -10.70 30.34 -3.89
N ALA A 191 -10.13 29.16 -4.12
CA ALA A 191 -10.34 27.98 -3.29
C ALA A 191 -9.06 27.15 -3.19
N ARG A 192 -8.80 26.63 -1.99
CA ARG A 192 -7.69 25.72 -1.72
C ARG A 192 -8.18 24.29 -1.68
N GLU A 193 -7.29 23.37 -2.08
CA GLU A 193 -7.55 21.93 -2.00
C GLU A 193 -8.94 21.54 -2.56
N VAL A 194 -9.22 21.99 -3.80
CA VAL A 194 -10.51 21.77 -4.47
C VAL A 194 -10.84 20.27 -4.65
N VAL A 195 -9.88 19.40 -4.44
CA VAL A 195 -10.03 17.94 -4.48
C VAL A 195 -9.40 17.31 -3.26
N SER A 196 -10.21 16.66 -2.45
CA SER A 196 -9.73 15.89 -1.30
C SER A 196 -9.20 14.51 -1.75
N HIS A 197 -8.24 13.97 -1.02
CA HIS A 197 -7.70 12.63 -1.23
C HIS A 197 -7.26 12.37 -2.68
N ASN A 198 -6.48 13.29 -3.24
CA ASN A 198 -5.89 13.17 -4.57
C ASN A 198 -4.42 12.74 -4.42
N ARG A 199 -4.08 11.55 -4.89
CA ARG A 199 -2.74 10.97 -4.81
C ARG A 199 -2.40 10.27 -6.11
N THR A 200 -1.16 10.42 -6.56
CA THR A 200 -0.63 9.68 -7.71
C THR A 200 0.43 8.70 -7.24
N ARG A 201 0.30 7.45 -7.67
CA ARG A 201 1.30 6.40 -7.50
C ARG A 201 2.16 6.34 -8.75
N PHE A 202 3.47 6.33 -8.54
CA PHE A 202 4.47 6.18 -9.58
C PHE A 202 5.22 4.86 -9.38
N ALA A 203 5.40 4.11 -10.46
CA ALA A 203 6.24 2.93 -10.48
C ALA A 203 7.69 3.34 -10.72
N VAL A 204 8.60 2.80 -9.93
CA VAL A 204 10.05 2.89 -10.14
C VAL A 204 10.53 1.58 -10.76
N ILE A 205 11.15 1.67 -11.92
CA ILE A 205 11.67 0.53 -12.68
C ILE A 205 13.18 0.59 -12.67
N GLY A 206 13.83 -0.54 -12.44
CA GLY A 206 15.29 -0.69 -12.41
C GLY A 206 15.72 -2.14 -12.59
N ASP A 207 17.03 -2.37 -12.71
CA ASP A 207 17.60 -3.69 -13.03
C ASP A 207 17.48 -4.70 -11.89
N THR A 208 17.42 -4.23 -10.63
CA THR A 208 17.33 -5.10 -9.47
C THR A 208 15.89 -5.21 -8.98
N LEU A 209 15.51 -6.40 -8.60
CA LEU A 209 14.23 -6.63 -7.91
C LEU A 209 14.17 -5.85 -6.59
N GLY A 210 12.98 -5.40 -6.21
CA GLY A 210 12.74 -4.85 -4.86
C GLY A 210 13.10 -5.87 -3.79
N ALA A 211 13.55 -5.41 -2.62
CA ALA A 211 13.74 -6.31 -1.50
C ALA A 211 12.39 -6.65 -0.87
N ALA A 212 12.23 -7.90 -0.41
CA ALA A 212 11.05 -8.28 0.34
C ALA A 212 10.99 -7.51 1.67
N THR A 213 9.85 -6.89 1.95
CA THR A 213 9.60 -6.07 3.13
C THR A 213 8.61 -6.71 4.11
N GLY A 214 7.94 -7.80 3.69
CA GLY A 214 6.81 -8.38 4.40
C GLY A 214 5.47 -7.67 4.16
N PHE A 215 5.51 -6.50 3.53
CA PHE A 215 4.31 -5.75 3.09
C PHE A 215 4.47 -5.39 1.61
N ASP A 216 4.41 -6.42 0.76
CA ASP A 216 4.74 -6.30 -0.64
C ASP A 216 3.54 -6.59 -1.54
N ALA A 217 3.65 -6.17 -2.78
CA ALA A 217 2.78 -6.57 -3.87
C ALA A 217 3.63 -7.07 -5.05
N THR A 218 3.08 -8.00 -5.80
CA THR A 218 3.66 -8.50 -7.05
C THR A 218 2.71 -8.21 -8.21
N ALA A 219 3.22 -7.49 -9.20
CA ALA A 219 2.53 -7.26 -10.47
C ALA A 219 2.96 -8.30 -11.51
N LEU A 220 2.01 -8.92 -12.15
CA LEU A 220 2.25 -9.91 -13.19
C LEU A 220 1.28 -9.76 -14.34
N MET A 221 1.67 -10.30 -15.49
CA MET A 221 0.82 -10.41 -16.68
C MET A 221 0.79 -11.84 -17.16
N THR A 222 -0.40 -12.35 -17.47
CA THR A 222 -0.58 -13.63 -18.16
C THR A 222 -1.00 -13.40 -19.61
N ARG A 223 -0.46 -14.21 -20.52
CA ARG A 223 -0.73 -14.14 -21.96
C ARG A 223 -1.06 -15.52 -22.51
N PRO A 224 -2.21 -16.09 -22.15
CA PRO A 224 -2.59 -17.40 -22.66
C PRO A 224 -2.76 -17.37 -24.18
N LEU A 225 -2.29 -18.40 -24.87
CA LEU A 225 -2.46 -18.53 -26.33
C LEU A 225 -3.89 -18.92 -26.70
N ARG A 226 -4.60 -19.58 -25.77
CA ARG A 226 -5.97 -20.04 -25.95
C ARG A 226 -6.84 -19.57 -24.79
N ASP A 227 -7.98 -18.99 -25.11
CA ASP A 227 -9.01 -18.71 -24.13
C ASP A 227 -9.92 -19.95 -23.97
N ARG A 228 -10.46 -20.15 -22.76
CA ARG A 228 -11.45 -21.18 -22.45
C ARG A 228 -12.39 -20.71 -21.33
N VAL A 229 -13.56 -21.31 -21.26
CA VAL A 229 -14.49 -21.07 -20.18
C VAL A 229 -13.81 -21.34 -18.82
N GLY A 230 -13.91 -20.40 -17.91
CA GLY A 230 -13.37 -20.51 -16.55
C GLY A 230 -11.86 -20.17 -16.41
N LEU A 231 -11.13 -19.89 -17.50
CA LEU A 231 -9.68 -19.64 -17.43
C LEU A 231 -9.33 -18.53 -16.43
N LEU A 232 -10.00 -17.39 -16.50
CA LEU A 232 -9.77 -16.28 -15.55
C LEU A 232 -10.07 -16.71 -14.11
N ALA A 233 -11.18 -17.40 -13.87
CA ALA A 233 -11.56 -17.88 -12.55
C ALA A 233 -10.52 -18.87 -11.99
N ASP A 234 -9.97 -19.76 -12.83
CA ASP A 234 -8.95 -20.71 -12.41
C ASP A 234 -7.63 -20.00 -12.05
N ILE A 235 -7.20 -19.00 -12.85
CA ILE A 235 -6.02 -18.18 -12.56
C ILE A 235 -6.19 -17.47 -11.21
N LEU A 236 -7.30 -16.78 -10.98
CA LEU A 236 -7.58 -16.08 -9.72
C LEU A 236 -7.71 -17.05 -8.55
N GLY A 237 -8.30 -18.23 -8.78
CA GLY A 237 -8.44 -19.29 -7.80
C GLY A 237 -7.10 -19.82 -7.26
N GLU A 238 -6.01 -19.76 -8.04
CA GLU A 238 -4.68 -20.16 -7.56
C GLU A 238 -4.16 -19.24 -6.46
N PHE A 239 -4.44 -17.94 -6.54
CA PHE A 239 -4.11 -16.99 -5.47
C PHE A 239 -5.01 -17.19 -4.24
N THR A 240 -6.32 -17.27 -4.46
CA THR A 240 -7.30 -17.40 -3.38
C THR A 240 -7.07 -18.66 -2.54
N ARG A 241 -6.79 -19.81 -3.16
CA ARG A 241 -6.49 -21.08 -2.45
C ARG A 241 -5.27 -20.99 -1.52
N ARG A 242 -4.38 -20.02 -1.75
CA ARG A 242 -3.17 -19.79 -0.96
C ARG A 242 -3.27 -18.59 -0.03
N GLY A 243 -4.48 -18.01 0.11
CA GLY A 243 -4.70 -16.83 0.94
C GLY A 243 -4.03 -15.55 0.40
N ILE A 244 -3.65 -15.52 -0.87
CA ILE A 244 -3.08 -14.36 -1.53
C ILE A 244 -4.22 -13.48 -2.04
N ASN A 245 -4.31 -12.24 -1.55
CA ASN A 245 -5.32 -11.29 -1.96
C ASN A 245 -4.98 -10.64 -3.30
N ILE A 246 -6.00 -10.37 -4.11
CA ILE A 246 -5.88 -9.68 -5.39
C ILE A 246 -6.13 -8.19 -5.17
N LEU A 247 -5.17 -7.36 -5.51
CA LEU A 247 -5.21 -5.90 -5.31
C LEU A 247 -5.79 -5.18 -6.52
N ASP A 248 -5.45 -5.67 -7.71
CA ASP A 248 -5.87 -5.09 -8.97
C ASP A 248 -5.97 -6.14 -10.06
N LEU A 249 -6.91 -5.97 -10.98
CA LEU A 249 -7.17 -6.88 -12.10
C LEU A 249 -7.59 -6.10 -13.33
N GLN A 250 -6.89 -6.31 -14.43
CA GLN A 250 -7.27 -5.79 -15.73
C GLN A 250 -7.17 -6.87 -16.79
N SER A 251 -8.07 -6.83 -17.74
CA SER A 251 -8.01 -7.71 -18.90
C SER A 251 -8.25 -6.93 -20.18
N GLU A 252 -7.48 -7.24 -21.20
CA GLU A 252 -7.65 -6.67 -22.53
C GLU A 252 -7.27 -7.68 -23.61
N ASN A 253 -7.78 -7.46 -24.80
CA ASN A 253 -7.31 -8.18 -25.98
C ASN A 253 -6.20 -7.36 -26.66
N ASP A 254 -5.08 -7.99 -26.94
CA ASP A 254 -4.04 -7.36 -27.76
C ASP A 254 -4.61 -6.98 -29.12
N ILE A 255 -4.47 -5.72 -29.51
CA ILE A 255 -5.11 -5.15 -30.71
C ILE A 255 -4.69 -5.88 -31.99
N LYS A 256 -3.44 -6.36 -32.06
CA LYS A 256 -2.89 -7.01 -33.26
C LYS A 256 -3.21 -8.50 -33.31
N THR A 257 -3.06 -9.17 -32.18
CA THR A 257 -3.18 -10.64 -32.11
C THR A 257 -4.54 -11.11 -31.66
N GLN A 258 -5.39 -10.19 -31.11
CA GLN A 258 -6.68 -10.48 -30.48
C GLN A 258 -6.59 -11.48 -29.32
N LYS A 259 -5.38 -11.71 -28.79
CA LYS A 259 -5.16 -12.60 -27.66
C LYS A 259 -5.44 -11.90 -26.34
N LEU A 260 -6.06 -12.62 -25.44
CA LEU A 260 -6.33 -12.15 -24.08
C LEU A 260 -5.02 -11.91 -23.35
N GLN A 261 -4.93 -10.75 -22.68
CA GLN A 261 -3.88 -10.40 -21.72
C GLN A 261 -4.55 -10.06 -20.39
N ILE A 262 -4.06 -10.65 -19.33
CA ILE A 262 -4.60 -10.43 -17.99
C ILE A 262 -3.46 -9.89 -17.12
N TYR A 263 -3.62 -8.65 -16.66
CA TYR A 263 -2.78 -8.05 -15.65
C TYR A 263 -3.39 -8.30 -14.27
N VAL A 264 -2.56 -8.71 -13.32
CA VAL A 264 -2.96 -8.91 -11.93
C VAL A 264 -1.90 -8.32 -11.02
N GLU A 265 -2.32 -7.54 -10.03
CA GLU A 265 -1.50 -7.15 -8.88
C GLU A 265 -2.01 -7.91 -7.65
N VAL A 266 -1.13 -8.61 -6.97
CA VAL A 266 -1.46 -9.47 -5.82
C VAL A 266 -0.58 -9.14 -4.62
N GLU A 267 -1.07 -9.42 -3.42
CA GLU A 267 -0.30 -9.27 -2.19
C GLU A 267 0.81 -10.31 -2.09
N GLY A 268 1.95 -9.91 -1.53
CA GLY A 268 3.13 -10.74 -1.32
C GLY A 268 4.24 -10.51 -2.32
N HIS A 269 5.43 -10.98 -1.96
CA HIS A 269 6.63 -10.86 -2.78
C HIS A 269 6.82 -12.10 -3.66
N GLN A 270 7.35 -11.95 -4.87
CA GLN A 270 7.56 -13.11 -5.77
C GLN A 270 8.53 -14.17 -5.20
N GLN A 271 9.32 -13.84 -4.17
CA GLN A 271 10.20 -14.79 -3.48
C GLN A 271 9.47 -15.60 -2.39
N ASP A 272 8.25 -15.23 -2.04
CA ASP A 272 7.45 -15.96 -1.05
C ASP A 272 7.09 -17.35 -1.61
N GLU A 273 7.19 -18.37 -0.78
CA GLU A 273 6.95 -19.76 -1.19
C GLU A 273 5.53 -19.93 -1.79
N GLN A 274 4.51 -19.38 -1.14
CA GLN A 274 3.12 -19.45 -1.58
C GLN A 274 2.94 -18.77 -2.94
N MET A 275 3.59 -17.62 -3.16
CA MET A 275 3.57 -16.90 -4.43
C MET A 275 4.22 -17.73 -5.53
N GLN A 276 5.39 -18.29 -5.28
CA GLN A 276 6.07 -19.15 -6.26
C GLN A 276 5.26 -20.39 -6.62
N GLN A 277 4.56 -20.98 -5.66
CA GLN A 277 3.67 -22.11 -5.93
C GLN A 277 2.47 -21.68 -6.78
N ALA A 278 1.85 -20.54 -6.47
CA ALA A 278 0.75 -19.98 -7.26
C ALA A 278 1.17 -19.75 -8.72
N LEU A 279 2.30 -19.07 -8.93
CA LEU A 279 2.82 -18.75 -10.26
C LEU A 279 3.14 -20.00 -11.09
N ARG A 280 3.80 -21.00 -10.49
CA ARG A 280 4.07 -22.29 -11.14
C ARG A 280 2.78 -23.02 -11.53
N ASN A 281 1.79 -23.05 -10.64
CA ASN A 281 0.52 -23.72 -10.95
C ASN A 281 -0.30 -22.98 -11.99
N ILE A 282 -0.28 -21.65 -12.01
CA ILE A 282 -0.92 -20.87 -13.08
C ILE A 282 -0.30 -21.23 -14.43
N GLU A 283 1.02 -21.21 -14.52
CA GLU A 283 1.73 -21.45 -15.78
C GLU A 283 1.58 -22.89 -16.29
N HIS A 284 1.81 -23.87 -15.40
CA HIS A 284 1.88 -25.28 -15.78
C HIS A 284 0.58 -26.06 -15.58
N GLY A 285 -0.23 -25.68 -14.57
CA GLY A 285 -1.45 -26.40 -14.20
C GLY A 285 -2.75 -25.80 -14.74
N VAL A 286 -2.78 -24.48 -14.98
CA VAL A 286 -3.99 -23.77 -15.45
C VAL A 286 -3.89 -23.40 -16.91
N ILE A 287 -2.80 -22.72 -17.31
CA ILE A 287 -2.60 -22.24 -18.68
C ILE A 287 -1.95 -23.34 -19.55
N HIS A 288 -1.11 -24.18 -18.96
CA HIS A 288 -0.35 -25.24 -19.62
C HIS A 288 0.63 -24.73 -20.71
N GLU A 289 1.12 -23.52 -20.56
CA GLU A 289 2.00 -22.87 -21.53
C GLU A 289 3.21 -22.25 -20.79
N PRO A 290 4.43 -22.81 -20.93
CA PRO A 290 5.64 -22.22 -20.38
C PRO A 290 5.88 -20.81 -20.93
N GLY A 291 6.19 -19.85 -20.04
CA GLY A 291 6.40 -18.43 -20.39
C GLY A 291 5.12 -17.63 -20.56
N ALA A 292 3.95 -18.21 -20.27
CA ALA A 292 2.67 -17.47 -20.30
C ALA A 292 2.51 -16.49 -19.12
N VAL A 293 3.27 -16.70 -18.03
CA VAL A 293 3.26 -15.80 -16.86
C VAL A 293 4.51 -14.94 -16.87
N ARG A 294 4.33 -13.62 -16.97
CA ARG A 294 5.42 -12.65 -16.87
C ARG A 294 5.29 -11.83 -15.60
N ILE A 295 6.26 -11.89 -14.71
CA ILE A 295 6.34 -11.05 -13.54
C ILE A 295 6.89 -9.69 -13.98
N LEU A 296 6.15 -8.61 -13.70
CA LEU A 296 6.54 -7.24 -13.99
C LEU A 296 7.41 -6.66 -12.86
N GLY A 297 7.22 -7.16 -11.65
CA GLY A 297 8.03 -6.83 -10.50
C GLY A 297 7.35 -7.13 -9.16
N SER A 298 8.14 -7.01 -8.10
CA SER A 298 7.66 -7.01 -6.71
C SER A 298 8.22 -5.80 -6.00
N PHE A 299 7.38 -5.13 -5.23
CA PHE A 299 7.64 -3.83 -4.64
C PHE A 299 6.89 -3.66 -3.32
N PRO A 300 7.36 -2.75 -2.43
CA PRO A 300 6.61 -2.40 -1.24
C PRO A 300 5.20 -1.94 -1.59
N ARG A 301 4.22 -2.51 -0.92
CA ARG A 301 2.81 -2.19 -1.14
C ARG A 301 2.51 -0.77 -0.68
N VAL A 302 1.63 -0.10 -1.43
CA VAL A 302 1.13 1.23 -1.10
C VAL A 302 -0.38 1.19 -0.98
N GLU A 303 -0.92 1.65 0.14
CA GLU A 303 -2.36 1.81 0.30
C GLU A 303 -2.81 3.14 -0.29
N MET A 304 -3.49 3.06 -1.44
CA MET A 304 -4.02 4.21 -2.17
C MET A 304 -5.48 4.53 -1.83
N ARG A 305 -6.19 3.59 -1.20
CA ARG A 305 -7.59 3.76 -0.83
C ARG A 305 -7.76 4.81 0.27
N VAL A 306 -8.93 5.42 0.33
CA VAL A 306 -9.32 6.25 1.47
C VAL A 306 -9.36 5.36 2.71
N LYS A 307 -8.84 5.84 3.83
CA LYS A 307 -8.96 5.14 5.11
C LYS A 307 -10.43 4.84 5.39
N GLN A 308 -10.75 3.57 5.56
CA GLN A 308 -12.09 3.12 5.86
C GLN A 308 -12.33 3.03 7.38
N ILE A 309 -11.28 2.71 8.12
CA ILE A 309 -11.32 2.66 9.58
C ILE A 309 -11.33 4.08 10.13
N ARG A 310 -12.30 4.38 10.98
CA ARG A 310 -12.39 5.64 11.74
C ARG A 310 -12.13 5.43 13.22
N SER A 311 -12.43 4.22 13.70
CA SER A 311 -12.45 3.94 15.13
C SER A 311 -12.05 2.51 15.48
N PHE A 312 -11.28 2.38 16.58
CA PHE A 312 -10.89 1.12 17.17
C PHE A 312 -11.45 0.99 18.59
N GLY A 313 -11.93 -0.19 18.94
CA GLY A 313 -12.38 -0.53 20.26
C GLY A 313 -11.57 -1.67 20.86
N PHE A 314 -10.94 -1.47 22.00
CA PHE A 314 -10.14 -2.49 22.66
C PHE A 314 -10.96 -3.21 23.74
N ILE A 315 -11.01 -4.53 23.67
CA ILE A 315 -11.44 -5.39 24.76
C ILE A 315 -10.18 -5.85 25.50
N GLY A 316 -9.92 -5.21 26.62
CA GLY A 316 -8.71 -5.30 27.42
C GLY A 316 -8.16 -3.90 27.72
N SER A 317 -7.97 -3.57 29.00
CA SER A 317 -7.46 -2.26 29.45
C SER A 317 -6.00 -2.30 29.92
N GLY A 318 -5.27 -3.34 29.48
CA GLY A 318 -3.84 -3.49 29.79
C GLY A 318 -2.94 -2.50 29.07
N ASP A 319 -1.66 -2.49 29.42
CA ASP A 319 -0.68 -1.54 28.89
C ASP A 319 -0.48 -1.69 27.38
N MET A 320 -0.63 -2.91 26.82
CA MET A 320 -0.52 -3.12 25.37
C MET A 320 -1.68 -2.47 24.61
N SER A 321 -2.90 -2.55 25.14
CA SER A 321 -4.07 -1.84 24.59
C SER A 321 -3.87 -0.34 24.58
N LYS A 322 -3.38 0.23 25.67
CA LYS A 322 -3.08 1.68 25.80
C LYS A 322 -1.98 2.08 24.82
N TRP A 323 -0.96 1.24 24.70
CA TRP A 323 0.17 1.46 23.79
C TRP A 323 -0.25 1.56 22.31
N PHE A 324 -1.12 0.65 21.85
CA PHE A 324 -1.67 0.72 20.51
C PHE A 324 -2.66 1.88 20.33
N ALA A 325 -3.55 2.09 21.33
CA ALA A 325 -4.54 3.15 21.26
C ALA A 325 -3.90 4.54 21.14
N GLU A 326 -2.82 4.82 21.88
CA GLU A 326 -2.07 6.07 21.76
C GLU A 326 -1.58 6.31 20.33
N ARG A 327 -0.98 5.30 19.70
CA ARG A 327 -0.40 5.43 18.36
C ARG A 327 -1.47 5.54 17.27
N LEU A 328 -2.57 4.82 17.43
CA LEU A 328 -3.73 4.94 16.55
C LEU A 328 -4.37 6.34 16.67
N ASN A 329 -4.49 6.89 17.88
CA ASN A 329 -4.98 8.27 18.09
C ASN A 329 -4.06 9.30 17.41
N ASN A 330 -2.75 9.11 17.48
CA ASN A 330 -1.77 9.99 16.81
C ASN A 330 -1.88 9.94 15.27
N GLU A 331 -2.42 8.85 14.72
CA GLU A 331 -2.75 8.71 13.29
C GLU A 331 -4.16 9.23 12.93
N GLY A 332 -4.88 9.77 13.91
CA GLY A 332 -6.21 10.34 13.70
C GLY A 332 -7.38 9.36 13.85
N TYR A 333 -7.14 8.11 14.25
CA TYR A 333 -8.22 7.18 14.59
C TYR A 333 -8.80 7.49 15.97
N LYS A 334 -10.11 7.29 16.13
CA LYS A 334 -10.74 7.33 17.47
C LYS A 334 -10.54 5.99 18.16
N THR A 335 -10.14 5.98 19.43
CA THR A 335 -9.98 4.74 20.18
C THR A 335 -10.85 4.72 21.43
N LEU A 336 -11.44 3.55 21.71
CA LEU A 336 -12.17 3.26 22.94
C LEU A 336 -11.51 2.06 23.62
N ILE A 337 -11.33 2.12 24.94
CA ILE A 337 -10.74 1.01 25.70
C ILE A 337 -11.75 0.53 26.74
N THR A 338 -11.97 -0.77 26.78
CA THR A 338 -12.86 -1.42 27.75
C THR A 338 -12.12 -2.49 28.53
N GLY A 339 -12.51 -2.68 29.78
CA GLY A 339 -11.92 -3.67 30.69
C GLY A 339 -12.75 -3.85 31.95
N ARG A 340 -12.25 -4.63 32.89
CA ARG A 340 -12.97 -4.92 34.15
C ARG A 340 -13.17 -3.70 35.03
N SER A 341 -12.31 -2.69 34.90
CA SER A 341 -12.32 -1.48 35.72
C SER A 341 -12.78 -0.22 34.99
N THR A 342 -13.22 -0.37 33.70
CA THR A 342 -13.73 0.77 32.93
C THR A 342 -15.24 0.90 33.09
N SER A 343 -15.76 2.14 33.05
CA SER A 343 -17.20 2.41 33.05
C SER A 343 -17.89 1.94 31.76
N LEU A 344 -17.19 2.02 30.62
CA LEU A 344 -17.66 1.54 29.33
C LEU A 344 -17.46 0.04 29.24
N THR A 345 -18.52 -0.70 28.93
CA THR A 345 -18.48 -2.15 28.73
C THR A 345 -18.17 -2.51 27.28
N PRO A 346 -17.62 -3.73 26.99
CA PRO A 346 -17.42 -4.17 25.61
C PRO A 346 -18.71 -4.18 24.78
N ALA A 347 -19.85 -4.56 25.34
CA ALA A 347 -21.14 -4.58 24.66
C ALA A 347 -21.61 -3.17 24.22
N GLU A 348 -21.34 -2.14 25.02
CA GLU A 348 -21.66 -0.75 24.69
C GLU A 348 -20.67 -0.16 23.67
N MET A 349 -19.42 -0.64 23.65
CA MET A 349 -18.37 -0.19 22.77
C MET A 349 -18.54 -0.74 21.35
N ILE A 350 -18.79 -2.05 21.19
CA ILE A 350 -18.81 -2.76 19.91
C ILE A 350 -19.61 -2.02 18.84
N PRO A 351 -20.86 -1.56 19.08
CA PRO A 351 -21.64 -0.87 18.04
C PRO A 351 -21.13 0.54 17.68
N ARG A 352 -20.10 1.04 18.34
CA ARG A 352 -19.58 2.40 18.15
C ARG A 352 -18.24 2.46 17.40
N VAL A 353 -17.70 1.30 17.02
CA VAL A 353 -16.37 1.20 16.42
C VAL A 353 -16.40 0.38 15.12
N ASP A 354 -15.46 0.66 14.22
CA ASP A 354 -15.31 -0.10 12.99
C ASP A 354 -14.50 -1.38 13.21
N VAL A 355 -13.52 -1.32 14.11
CA VAL A 355 -12.62 -2.44 14.41
C VAL A 355 -12.63 -2.74 15.91
N VAL A 356 -12.85 -3.98 16.27
CA VAL A 356 -12.72 -4.49 17.63
C VAL A 356 -11.39 -5.22 17.76
N VAL A 357 -10.56 -4.81 18.72
CA VAL A 357 -9.28 -5.43 19.05
C VAL A 357 -9.42 -6.20 20.36
N VAL A 358 -9.27 -7.52 20.33
CA VAL A 358 -9.22 -8.33 21.56
C VAL A 358 -7.77 -8.43 22.01
N CYS A 359 -7.47 -7.76 23.11
CA CYS A 359 -6.13 -7.67 23.71
C CYS A 359 -6.21 -7.97 25.21
N VAL A 360 -6.40 -9.22 25.54
CA VAL A 360 -6.52 -9.77 26.90
C VAL A 360 -5.48 -10.88 27.11
N PRO A 361 -5.23 -11.32 28.36
CA PRO A 361 -4.34 -12.45 28.61
C PRO A 361 -4.73 -13.68 27.78
N ILE A 362 -3.75 -14.39 27.23
CA ILE A 362 -3.91 -15.52 26.31
C ILE A 362 -4.92 -16.57 26.81
N SER A 363 -4.89 -16.87 28.10
CA SER A 363 -5.77 -17.86 28.75
C SER A 363 -7.27 -17.56 28.68
N VAL A 364 -7.63 -16.30 28.41
CA VAL A 364 -9.04 -15.87 28.33
C VAL A 364 -9.41 -15.32 26.95
N THR A 365 -8.48 -15.28 25.99
CA THR A 365 -8.71 -14.69 24.67
C THR A 365 -9.83 -15.38 23.92
N ALA A 366 -9.78 -16.71 23.75
CA ALA A 366 -10.81 -17.46 23.05
C ALA A 366 -12.18 -17.37 23.73
N ALA A 367 -12.23 -17.41 25.08
CA ALA A 367 -13.46 -17.22 25.82
C ALA A 367 -14.07 -15.82 25.65
N THR A 368 -13.21 -14.79 25.61
CA THR A 368 -13.61 -13.40 25.35
C THR A 368 -14.18 -13.25 23.95
N ILE A 369 -13.54 -13.86 22.96
CA ILE A 369 -14.01 -13.87 21.56
C ILE A 369 -15.38 -14.54 21.46
N ARG A 370 -15.56 -15.75 22.04
CA ARG A 370 -16.86 -16.45 22.03
C ARG A 370 -17.96 -15.65 22.72
N ARG A 371 -17.63 -14.86 23.75
CA ARG A 371 -18.59 -14.05 24.48
C ARG A 371 -19.05 -12.81 23.68
N TYR A 372 -18.13 -12.13 23.02
CA TYR A 372 -18.39 -10.84 22.40
C TYR A 372 -18.44 -10.90 20.87
N GLY A 373 -17.88 -11.92 20.24
CA GLY A 373 -17.91 -12.15 18.80
C GLY A 373 -19.31 -12.08 18.20
N PRO A 374 -20.34 -12.73 18.80
CA PRO A 374 -21.71 -12.67 18.27
C PRO A 374 -22.35 -11.28 18.26
N GLN A 375 -21.74 -10.28 18.93
CA GLN A 375 -22.24 -8.90 18.97
C GLN A 375 -21.65 -8.02 17.85
N LEU A 376 -20.63 -8.51 17.13
CA LEU A 376 -20.08 -7.79 15.99
C LEU A 376 -21.06 -7.85 14.82
N GLN A 377 -21.13 -6.75 14.09
CA GLN A 377 -22.02 -6.59 12.94
C GLN A 377 -21.26 -6.75 11.62
N ASN A 378 -21.98 -7.10 10.56
CA ASN A 378 -21.42 -7.10 9.20
C ASN A 378 -20.80 -5.72 8.87
N GLY A 379 -19.62 -5.72 8.27
CA GLY A 379 -18.86 -4.51 7.97
C GLY A 379 -17.94 -4.06 9.10
N GLN A 380 -17.88 -4.76 10.23
CA GLN A 380 -16.84 -4.56 11.25
C GLN A 380 -15.71 -5.57 11.09
N ALA A 381 -14.59 -5.31 11.75
CA ALA A 381 -13.46 -6.24 11.83
C ALA A 381 -13.14 -6.62 13.28
N LEU A 382 -12.67 -7.86 13.44
CA LEU A 382 -12.09 -8.39 14.68
C LEU A 382 -10.60 -8.62 14.49
N ILE A 383 -9.78 -7.87 15.19
CA ILE A 383 -8.33 -8.09 15.29
C ILE A 383 -8.03 -8.80 16.61
N ILE A 384 -7.40 -9.95 16.53
CA ILE A 384 -6.97 -10.74 17.67
C ILE A 384 -5.52 -10.39 17.96
N LEU A 385 -5.25 -9.68 19.06
CA LEU A 385 -3.90 -9.31 19.48
C LEU A 385 -3.45 -10.24 20.61
N ALA A 386 -2.83 -11.36 20.25
CA ALA A 386 -2.52 -12.45 21.18
C ALA A 386 -1.28 -13.24 20.77
N GLY A 387 -0.79 -14.12 21.66
CA GLY A 387 0.37 -14.99 21.42
C GLY A 387 0.02 -16.42 21.02
N GLU A 388 -1.24 -16.76 20.74
CA GLU A 388 -1.71 -18.07 20.26
C GLU A 388 -2.74 -17.86 19.17
N SER A 389 -2.48 -18.39 17.98
CA SER A 389 -3.24 -18.10 16.79
C SER A 389 -4.33 -19.13 16.47
N GLU A 390 -4.02 -20.41 16.44
CA GLU A 390 -4.90 -21.46 15.92
C GLU A 390 -6.25 -21.51 16.65
N ASN A 391 -6.22 -21.66 17.98
CA ASN A 391 -7.44 -21.74 18.79
C ASN A 391 -8.22 -20.41 18.80
N THR A 392 -7.54 -19.28 18.81
CA THR A 392 -8.19 -17.95 18.85
C THR A 392 -8.82 -17.55 17.52
N ILE A 393 -8.19 -17.89 16.40
CA ILE A 393 -8.75 -17.73 15.06
C ILE A 393 -9.97 -18.62 14.87
N ALA A 394 -9.88 -19.90 15.25
CA ALA A 394 -11.01 -20.83 15.17
C ALA A 394 -12.22 -20.29 15.99
N ALA A 395 -11.98 -19.83 17.21
CA ALA A 395 -13.02 -19.21 18.03
C ALA A 395 -13.63 -17.97 17.39
N ALA A 396 -12.84 -17.15 16.69
CA ALA A 396 -13.32 -15.95 16.00
C ALA A 396 -14.17 -16.27 14.77
N LEU A 397 -13.72 -17.21 13.94
CA LEU A 397 -14.44 -17.64 12.76
C LEU A 397 -15.78 -18.31 13.12
N GLU A 398 -15.83 -19.04 14.25
CA GLU A 398 -17.04 -19.67 14.78
C GLU A 398 -18.03 -18.63 15.38
N ALA A 399 -17.51 -17.67 16.15
CA ALA A 399 -18.32 -16.77 16.95
C ALA A 399 -18.82 -15.54 16.21
N THR A 400 -18.24 -15.17 15.06
CA THR A 400 -18.60 -13.97 14.31
C THR A 400 -19.29 -14.32 12.99
N GLY A 401 -20.18 -13.42 12.52
CA GLY A 401 -20.84 -13.59 11.21
C GLY A 401 -19.87 -13.49 10.03
N GLU A 402 -20.25 -14.04 8.88
CA GLU A 402 -19.44 -14.07 7.65
C GLU A 402 -19.07 -12.67 7.12
N GLY A 403 -19.87 -11.64 7.41
CA GLY A 403 -19.58 -10.25 7.03
C GLY A 403 -18.65 -9.51 7.99
N VAL A 404 -18.05 -10.20 8.98
CA VAL A 404 -17.05 -9.65 9.91
C VAL A 404 -15.67 -10.09 9.44
N GLU A 405 -14.77 -9.12 9.17
CA GLU A 405 -13.37 -9.43 8.89
C GLU A 405 -12.68 -9.98 10.13
N VAL A 406 -11.80 -10.96 9.96
CA VAL A 406 -11.03 -11.57 11.06
C VAL A 406 -9.56 -11.61 10.69
N MET A 407 -8.70 -11.06 11.56
CA MET A 407 -7.25 -11.11 11.43
C MET A 407 -6.60 -11.36 12.80
N PHE A 408 -5.51 -12.10 12.80
CA PHE A 408 -4.69 -12.30 13.97
C PHE A 408 -3.36 -11.55 13.84
N VAL A 409 -2.93 -10.95 14.94
CA VAL A 409 -1.66 -10.21 15.03
C VAL A 409 -0.95 -10.57 16.32
N HIS A 410 0.32 -10.91 16.24
CA HIS A 410 1.19 -11.09 17.39
C HIS A 410 2.39 -10.15 17.29
N ASN A 411 2.35 -9.04 18.02
CA ASN A 411 3.48 -8.15 18.18
C ASN A 411 4.53 -8.77 19.11
N LEU A 412 5.75 -8.96 18.60
CA LEU A 412 6.85 -9.58 19.35
C LEU A 412 7.64 -8.55 20.19
N TRP A 413 6.93 -7.55 20.72
CA TRP A 413 7.46 -6.55 21.65
C TRP A 413 6.47 -6.27 22.78
N GLY A 414 7.00 -5.80 23.89
CA GLY A 414 6.19 -5.40 25.03
C GLY A 414 5.81 -3.91 25.02
N PRO A 415 4.94 -3.48 25.95
CA PRO A 415 4.47 -2.09 26.05
C PRO A 415 5.57 -1.09 26.44
N GLN A 416 6.77 -1.56 26.77
CA GLN A 416 7.96 -0.72 27.04
C GLN A 416 8.65 -0.26 25.75
N ALA A 417 8.27 -0.79 24.59
CA ALA A 417 8.84 -0.38 23.32
C ALA A 417 8.46 1.06 22.98
N LEU A 418 9.44 1.89 22.66
CA LEU A 418 9.19 3.30 22.30
C LEU A 418 8.53 3.41 20.89
N THR A 419 8.91 2.53 19.99
CA THR A 419 8.43 2.53 18.58
C THR A 419 8.22 1.10 18.10
N MET A 420 7.55 0.94 16.94
CA MET A 420 7.45 -0.33 16.20
C MET A 420 8.67 -0.57 15.31
N LYS A 421 9.49 0.45 15.09
CA LYS A 421 10.62 0.38 14.16
C LYS A 421 11.56 -0.78 14.50
N ASP A 422 11.87 -1.59 13.47
CA ASP A 422 12.75 -2.76 13.57
C ASP A 422 12.24 -3.81 14.58
N LYS A 423 10.91 -3.90 14.76
CA LYS A 423 10.25 -4.88 15.63
C LYS A 423 9.46 -5.88 14.80
N ASN A 424 9.62 -7.15 15.11
CA ASN A 424 8.90 -8.20 14.42
C ASN A 424 7.43 -8.27 14.85
N VAL A 425 6.55 -8.43 13.88
CA VAL A 425 5.14 -8.72 14.08
C VAL A 425 4.73 -9.89 13.20
N SER A 426 4.12 -10.91 13.78
CA SER A 426 3.52 -11.99 13.01
C SER A 426 2.06 -11.68 12.74
N VAL A 427 1.66 -11.82 11.48
CA VAL A 427 0.29 -11.62 11.00
C VAL A 427 -0.22 -12.93 10.41
N VAL A 428 -1.37 -13.37 10.88
CA VAL A 428 -2.09 -14.51 10.27
C VAL A 428 -3.39 -13.98 9.67
N ARG A 429 -3.46 -13.99 8.36
CA ARG A 429 -4.69 -13.67 7.62
C ARG A 429 -5.60 -14.88 7.58
N THR A 430 -6.89 -14.63 7.61
CA THR A 430 -7.93 -15.64 7.46
C THR A 430 -8.63 -15.47 6.11
N PRO A 431 -9.44 -16.40 5.64
CA PRO A 431 -10.28 -16.21 4.44
C PRO A 431 -11.21 -15.00 4.51
N ARG A 432 -11.46 -14.46 5.72
CA ARG A 432 -12.30 -13.29 5.96
C ARG A 432 -11.48 -12.01 6.24
N SER A 433 -10.15 -12.04 6.10
CA SER A 433 -9.34 -10.81 6.15
C SER A 433 -9.55 -9.99 4.88
N GLY A 434 -9.86 -8.71 5.01
CA GLY A 434 -10.21 -7.83 3.91
C GLY A 434 -9.55 -6.46 4.00
N ALA A 435 -10.31 -5.41 3.69
CA ALA A 435 -9.79 -4.05 3.60
C ALA A 435 -9.32 -3.49 4.94
N PHE A 436 -10.01 -3.81 6.04
CA PHE A 436 -9.63 -3.34 7.38
C PHE A 436 -8.36 -4.03 7.87
N ALA A 437 -8.21 -5.33 7.59
CA ALA A 437 -6.97 -6.06 7.85
C ALA A 437 -5.79 -5.40 7.11
N SER A 438 -5.97 -5.10 5.82
CA SER A 438 -4.97 -4.43 4.99
C SER A 438 -4.60 -3.04 5.50
N GLU A 439 -5.59 -2.25 5.95
CA GLU A 439 -5.34 -0.91 6.50
C GLU A 439 -4.57 -0.98 7.82
N PHE A 440 -4.85 -1.98 8.67
CA PHE A 440 -4.10 -2.18 9.90
C PHE A 440 -2.66 -2.65 9.64
N GLU A 441 -2.43 -3.52 8.67
CA GLU A 441 -1.07 -3.88 8.25
C GLU A 441 -0.31 -2.68 7.69
N ALA A 442 -0.96 -1.83 6.89
CA ALA A 442 -0.36 -0.59 6.40
C ALA A 442 0.05 0.35 7.55
N PHE A 443 -0.75 0.41 8.63
CA PHE A 443 -0.40 1.13 9.85
C PHE A 443 0.86 0.54 10.50
N LEU A 444 0.95 -0.77 10.66
CA LEU A 444 2.13 -1.44 11.23
C LEU A 444 3.40 -1.17 10.40
N TYR A 445 3.29 -1.33 9.07
CA TYR A 445 4.38 -1.09 8.13
C TYR A 445 4.86 0.37 8.14
N LYS A 446 3.93 1.33 8.12
CA LYS A 446 4.23 2.77 8.18
C LYS A 446 5.05 3.14 9.41
N HIS A 447 4.81 2.47 10.54
CA HIS A 447 5.55 2.67 11.79
C HIS A 447 6.84 1.85 11.88
N GLY A 448 7.23 1.17 10.79
CA GLY A 448 8.51 0.46 10.66
C GLY A 448 8.54 -0.91 11.33
N ALA A 449 7.39 -1.55 11.52
CA ALA A 449 7.34 -2.94 11.97
C ALA A 449 7.78 -3.88 10.84
N ASP A 450 8.56 -4.90 11.19
CA ASP A 450 8.93 -6.00 10.30
C ASP A 450 7.80 -7.04 10.30
N ILE A 451 6.97 -7.03 9.25
CA ILE A 451 5.81 -7.90 9.14
C ILE A 451 6.22 -9.28 8.61
N CYS A 452 5.81 -10.33 9.31
CA CYS A 452 5.95 -11.71 8.88
C CYS A 452 4.56 -12.35 8.74
N HIS A 453 4.21 -12.81 7.54
CA HIS A 453 2.96 -13.53 7.31
C HIS A 453 3.16 -15.02 7.54
N ASP A 454 2.37 -15.57 8.47
CA ASP A 454 2.42 -16.97 8.85
C ASP A 454 1.06 -17.66 8.66
N SER A 455 1.05 -18.97 8.57
CA SER A 455 -0.15 -19.76 8.87
C SER A 455 -0.31 -19.91 10.39
N ALA A 456 -1.54 -20.12 10.88
CA ALA A 456 -1.79 -20.29 12.31
C ALA A 456 -0.95 -21.39 12.93
N VAL A 457 -0.88 -22.55 12.28
CA VAL A 457 -0.09 -23.71 12.73
C VAL A 457 1.42 -23.37 12.80
N ARG A 458 1.94 -22.71 11.75
CA ARG A 458 3.36 -22.35 11.71
C ARG A 458 3.71 -21.32 12.78
N HIS A 459 2.85 -20.30 12.95
CA HIS A 459 3.01 -19.31 14.02
C HIS A 459 3.10 -19.97 15.39
N ASP A 460 2.14 -20.85 15.73
CA ASP A 460 2.08 -21.47 17.06
C ASP A 460 3.25 -22.42 17.30
N LEU A 461 3.75 -23.11 16.26
CA LEU A 461 4.96 -23.91 16.32
C LEU A 461 6.20 -23.05 16.60
N LEU A 462 6.37 -21.95 15.85
CA LEU A 462 7.51 -21.04 16.03
C LEU A 462 7.50 -20.39 17.42
N MET A 463 6.32 -19.97 17.90
CA MET A 463 6.17 -19.40 19.25
C MET A 463 6.37 -20.45 20.34
N GLY A 464 5.99 -21.69 20.10
CA GLY A 464 6.28 -22.81 20.99
C GLY A 464 7.79 -23.00 21.20
N ILE A 465 8.54 -23.02 20.12
CA ILE A 465 10.00 -23.24 20.14
C ILE A 465 10.75 -21.97 20.59
N GLY A 466 10.42 -20.81 20.00
CA GLY A 466 11.21 -19.58 20.18
C GLY A 466 10.90 -18.80 21.45
N GLN A 467 9.68 -18.92 21.99
CA GLN A 467 9.22 -18.13 23.12
C GLN A 467 8.80 -18.97 24.33
N LYS A 468 7.92 -19.96 24.15
CA LYS A 468 7.36 -20.73 25.27
C LYS A 468 8.41 -21.68 25.88
N LEU A 469 9.16 -22.40 25.07
CA LEU A 469 10.18 -23.35 25.53
C LEU A 469 11.32 -22.69 26.32
N PRO A 470 12.00 -21.63 25.82
CA PRO A 470 13.02 -20.93 26.59
C PRO A 470 12.49 -20.33 27.90
N THR A 471 11.27 -19.77 27.88
CA THR A 471 10.63 -19.23 29.10
C THR A 471 10.37 -20.32 30.12
N THR A 472 9.87 -21.48 29.70
CA THR A 472 9.64 -22.64 30.58
C THR A 472 10.93 -23.16 31.20
N ILE A 473 11.99 -23.29 30.40
CA ILE A 473 13.32 -23.71 30.87
C ILE A 473 13.85 -22.70 31.90
N SER A 474 13.77 -21.41 31.61
CA SER A 474 14.25 -20.35 32.51
C SER A 474 13.49 -20.33 33.83
N VAL A 475 12.18 -20.52 33.82
CA VAL A 475 11.36 -20.60 35.04
C VAL A 475 11.67 -21.84 35.83
N ALA A 476 11.83 -22.99 35.17
CA ALA A 476 12.22 -24.26 35.83
C ALA A 476 13.58 -24.11 36.51
N LEU A 477 14.58 -23.60 35.80
CA LEU A 477 15.92 -23.36 36.34
C LEU A 477 15.89 -22.39 37.54
N ALA A 478 15.15 -21.30 37.45
CA ALA A 478 15.02 -20.32 38.54
C ALA A 478 14.35 -20.93 39.79
N LYS A 479 13.40 -21.85 39.63
CA LYS A 479 12.81 -22.60 40.73
C LYS A 479 13.83 -23.55 41.40
N THR A 480 14.55 -24.32 40.60
CA THR A 480 15.56 -25.25 41.09
C THR A 480 16.70 -24.53 41.82
N LEU A 481 17.07 -23.33 41.42
CA LEU A 481 18.10 -22.54 42.12
C LEU A 481 17.62 -21.88 43.42
N ARG A 482 16.31 -21.86 43.68
CA ARG A 482 15.75 -21.34 44.96
C ARG A 482 15.53 -22.40 46.01
N GLU A 483 15.52 -23.66 45.64
CA GLU A 483 15.54 -24.82 46.52
C GLU A 483 16.99 -25.21 46.87
#